data_58b5521600b54f532ae851169f79bdb1
#
_entry.id   58b5521600b54f532ae851169f79bdb1
#
_cell.length_a   1.000
_cell.length_b   1.000
_cell.length_c   1.000
_cell.angle_alpha   90.00
_cell.angle_beta   90.00
_cell.angle_gamma   90.00
#
_symmetry.space_group_name_H-M   'P 1'
#
loop_
_entity.id
_entity.type
_entity.pdbx_description
1 polymer ?
#
loop_
_entity_poly.entity_id
_entity_poly.type
_entity_poly.pdbx_seq_one_letter_code
_entity_poly.pdbx_strand_id
1 'polypeptide(L)'
;MRACINNQQIRHHNKCVILELLYRQKRANKSPLARLAQISIPAVSNILQELESEKRVVNIDDESQTRGHSSGTWLIAPEGDWTLCLNVTPTSIECQVANACLSPKGEFEYLQIDAPTPQALLSEIEKCWHRHRKLWPDRTINLALAIHGQVDPVTGVSQTMPQAPWTTPVEVKYLLEEKLGIRVMVDNDCVMLALAEKWQNNSQERDFCVINVDYGIGSSFVINEQIYRGSLYGSGQIGHTIVNPDGVVCDCGRYGCLETVASLSALKKQARVWLKSQPVNTQLDPEKLTTAQLIAAWQSGEPWITSWVDRSANAIGLSLYNFLNILNINQIWLYGRSCAFGEHWLNTIIRQTGFNPFDRDEGPSVKATKIGFGQLSRAQQVLGIGYLYVEAQLRQI
;
A
#
# COMPACT_ATOMS: atom_id res chain seq x y z
N MET A 1 9.15 15.01 -28.74
CA MET A 1 9.05 14.23 -30.00
C MET A 1 8.44 12.89 -29.68
N ARG A 2 7.37 12.46 -30.36
CA ARG A 2 6.88 11.07 -30.26
C ARG A 2 7.82 10.21 -31.12
N ALA A 3 8.59 9.31 -30.49
CA ALA A 3 9.41 8.34 -31.22
C ALA A 3 8.49 7.37 -31.98
N CYS A 4 8.87 6.97 -33.20
CA CYS A 4 8.17 5.91 -33.92
C CYS A 4 8.35 4.59 -33.19
N ILE A 5 7.24 3.91 -32.89
CA ILE A 5 7.24 2.59 -32.24
C ILE A 5 7.68 1.56 -33.30
N ASN A 6 8.77 0.85 -33.06
CA ASN A 6 9.23 -0.24 -33.92
C ASN A 6 8.58 -1.58 -33.53
N ASN A 7 8.70 -2.59 -34.40
CA ASN A 7 8.11 -3.92 -34.17
C ASN A 7 8.60 -4.59 -32.89
N GLN A 8 9.84 -4.34 -32.50
CA GLN A 8 10.41 -4.87 -31.26
C GLN A 8 9.77 -4.24 -30.02
N GLN A 9 9.49 -2.95 -30.05
CA GLN A 9 8.79 -2.24 -28.98
C GLN A 9 7.33 -2.69 -28.85
N ILE A 10 6.65 -2.95 -29.99
CA ILE A 10 5.28 -3.47 -30.00
C ILE A 10 5.27 -4.90 -29.39
N ARG A 11 6.19 -5.76 -29.80
CA ARG A 11 6.29 -7.12 -29.24
C ARG A 11 6.54 -7.09 -27.74
N HIS A 12 7.44 -6.23 -27.31
CA HIS A 12 7.76 -5.98 -25.91
C HIS A 12 6.53 -5.53 -25.11
N HIS A 13 5.82 -4.51 -25.61
CA HIS A 13 4.59 -4.04 -25.00
C HIS A 13 3.55 -5.18 -24.85
N ASN A 14 3.32 -5.92 -25.91
CA ASN A 14 2.37 -7.04 -25.89
C ASN A 14 2.76 -8.11 -24.87
N LYS A 15 4.06 -8.39 -24.72
CA LYS A 15 4.59 -9.32 -23.71
C LYS A 15 4.30 -8.84 -22.29
N CYS A 16 4.48 -7.53 -22.03
CA CYS A 16 4.13 -6.91 -20.74
C CYS A 16 2.63 -7.03 -20.46
N VAL A 17 1.78 -6.75 -21.44
CA VAL A 17 0.32 -6.85 -21.28
C VAL A 17 -0.12 -8.29 -20.95
N ILE A 18 0.44 -9.29 -21.62
CA ILE A 18 0.13 -10.71 -21.32
C ILE A 18 0.55 -11.09 -19.90
N LEU A 19 1.73 -10.68 -19.45
CA LEU A 19 2.19 -10.92 -18.08
C LEU A 19 1.31 -10.22 -17.05
N GLU A 20 0.97 -8.95 -17.28
CA GLU A 20 0.08 -8.21 -16.41
C GLU A 20 -1.27 -8.92 -16.26
N LEU A 21 -1.87 -9.35 -17.37
CA LEU A 21 -3.12 -10.11 -17.37
C LEU A 21 -3.01 -11.40 -16.57
N LEU A 22 -1.88 -12.15 -16.69
CA LEU A 22 -1.66 -13.36 -15.92
C LEU A 22 -1.48 -13.08 -14.42
N TYR A 23 -0.80 -12.00 -14.03
CA TYR A 23 -0.72 -11.59 -12.63
C TYR A 23 -2.09 -11.22 -12.05
N ARG A 24 -2.93 -10.50 -12.82
CA ARG A 24 -4.29 -10.11 -12.40
C ARG A 24 -5.25 -11.30 -12.31
N GLN A 25 -5.29 -12.14 -13.34
CA GLN A 25 -6.25 -13.25 -13.43
C GLN A 25 -5.78 -14.52 -12.72
N LYS A 26 -4.50 -14.55 -12.28
CA LYS A 26 -3.82 -15.73 -11.69
C LYS A 26 -3.68 -16.90 -12.66
N ARG A 27 -4.63 -17.14 -13.56
CA ARG A 27 -4.63 -18.15 -14.61
C ARG A 27 -5.53 -17.73 -15.76
N ALA A 28 -5.15 -18.04 -16.99
CA ALA A 28 -5.98 -17.75 -18.17
C ALA A 28 -5.65 -18.65 -19.35
N ASN A 29 -6.62 -18.84 -20.24
CA ASN A 29 -6.45 -19.52 -21.52
C ASN A 29 -6.10 -18.49 -22.61
N LYS A 30 -5.60 -18.96 -23.76
CA LYS A 30 -5.16 -18.10 -24.88
C LYS A 30 -6.27 -17.17 -25.41
N SER A 31 -7.51 -17.67 -25.54
CA SER A 31 -8.62 -16.89 -26.10
C SER A 31 -9.02 -15.68 -25.21
N PRO A 32 -9.23 -15.83 -23.90
CA PRO A 32 -9.42 -14.69 -23.00
C PRO A 32 -8.27 -13.69 -23.05
N LEU A 33 -7.00 -14.17 -23.03
CA LEU A 33 -5.83 -13.31 -23.12
C LEU A 33 -5.81 -12.52 -24.43
N ALA A 34 -6.09 -13.16 -25.58
CA ALA A 34 -6.14 -12.50 -26.87
C ALA A 34 -7.20 -11.40 -26.93
N ARG A 35 -8.39 -11.68 -26.39
CA ARG A 35 -9.50 -10.71 -26.32
C ARG A 35 -9.15 -9.51 -25.45
N LEU A 36 -8.60 -9.74 -24.25
CA LEU A 36 -8.26 -8.69 -23.30
C LEU A 36 -7.06 -7.85 -23.77
N ALA A 37 -6.06 -8.50 -24.35
CA ALA A 37 -4.88 -7.82 -24.90
C ALA A 37 -5.14 -7.18 -26.28
N GLN A 38 -6.32 -7.42 -26.90
CA GLN A 38 -6.67 -6.96 -28.25
C GLN A 38 -5.66 -7.37 -29.33
N ILE A 39 -5.12 -8.56 -29.23
CA ILE A 39 -4.19 -9.15 -30.20
C ILE A 39 -4.67 -10.54 -30.66
N SER A 40 -4.12 -11.06 -31.78
CA SER A 40 -4.53 -12.35 -32.31
C SER A 40 -4.10 -13.54 -31.43
N ILE A 41 -4.87 -14.63 -31.45
CA ILE A 41 -4.53 -15.88 -30.71
C ILE A 41 -3.14 -16.43 -31.11
N PRO A 42 -2.73 -16.44 -32.41
CA PRO A 42 -1.36 -16.82 -32.77
C PRO A 42 -0.29 -15.93 -32.14
N ALA A 43 -0.52 -14.61 -32.06
CA ALA A 43 0.41 -13.68 -31.38
C ALA A 43 0.55 -14.01 -29.89
N VAL A 44 -0.58 -14.25 -29.18
CA VAL A 44 -0.56 -14.70 -27.79
C VAL A 44 0.19 -16.02 -27.64
N SER A 45 -0.04 -16.99 -28.55
CA SER A 45 0.65 -18.28 -28.50
C SER A 45 2.17 -18.14 -28.59
N ASN A 46 2.66 -17.29 -29.51
CA ASN A 46 4.08 -17.04 -29.66
C ASN A 46 4.70 -16.36 -28.42
N ILE A 47 3.97 -15.38 -27.84
CA ILE A 47 4.41 -14.69 -26.61
C ILE A 47 4.46 -15.68 -25.44
N LEU A 48 3.45 -16.52 -25.26
CA LEU A 48 3.41 -17.50 -24.18
C LEU A 48 4.53 -18.55 -24.30
N GLN A 49 4.82 -19.04 -25.52
CA GLN A 49 5.95 -19.94 -25.76
C GLN A 49 7.30 -19.31 -25.45
N GLU A 50 7.46 -18.02 -25.81
CA GLU A 50 8.67 -17.27 -25.44
C GLU A 50 8.81 -17.14 -23.91
N LEU A 51 7.73 -16.73 -23.23
CA LEU A 51 7.71 -16.61 -21.77
C LEU A 51 7.93 -17.95 -21.06
N GLU A 52 7.45 -19.05 -21.63
CA GLU A 52 7.67 -20.41 -21.13
C GLU A 52 9.15 -20.82 -21.29
N SER A 53 9.76 -20.53 -22.44
CA SER A 53 11.20 -20.76 -22.65
C SER A 53 12.07 -19.98 -21.68
N GLU A 54 11.61 -18.78 -21.25
CA GLU A 54 12.22 -17.95 -20.22
C GLU A 54 11.89 -18.41 -18.78
N LYS A 55 11.10 -19.49 -18.64
CA LYS A 55 10.61 -20.00 -17.34
C LYS A 55 9.81 -19.00 -16.53
N ARG A 56 9.14 -18.07 -17.19
CA ARG A 56 8.30 -17.04 -16.55
C ARG A 56 6.85 -17.43 -16.41
N VAL A 57 6.36 -18.27 -17.31
CA VAL A 57 5.02 -18.84 -17.29
C VAL A 57 5.08 -20.35 -17.45
N VAL A 58 4.05 -21.02 -17.02
CA VAL A 58 3.86 -22.47 -17.22
C VAL A 58 2.48 -22.73 -17.79
N ASN A 59 2.40 -23.79 -18.60
CA ASN A 59 1.15 -24.32 -19.10
C ASN A 59 0.73 -25.50 -18.23
N ILE A 60 -0.50 -25.49 -17.73
CA ILE A 60 -1.10 -26.64 -17.05
C ILE A 60 -2.15 -27.23 -17.97
N ASP A 61 -1.91 -28.45 -18.47
CA ASP A 61 -2.92 -29.21 -19.14
C ASP A 61 -3.94 -29.72 -18.12
N ASP A 62 -5.21 -29.39 -18.34
CA ASP A 62 -6.30 -29.92 -17.54
C ASP A 62 -6.54 -31.38 -17.94
N GLU A 63 -6.06 -32.35 -17.16
CA GLU A 63 -6.20 -33.78 -17.40
C GLU A 63 -7.68 -34.24 -17.50
N SER A 64 -8.63 -33.34 -17.18
CA SER A 64 -10.07 -33.66 -17.16
C SER A 64 -10.81 -33.39 -18.48
N GLN A 65 -10.17 -32.80 -19.50
CA GLN A 65 -10.86 -32.50 -20.77
C GLN A 65 -10.66 -33.57 -21.84
N THR A 66 -11.76 -34.23 -22.19
CA THR A 66 -11.91 -35.15 -23.32
C THR A 66 -11.29 -34.59 -24.61
N ARG A 67 -10.59 -35.46 -25.35
CA ARG A 67 -9.94 -35.26 -26.65
C ARG A 67 -10.71 -34.30 -27.57
N GLY A 68 -10.09 -33.11 -27.83
CA GLY A 68 -10.61 -32.29 -28.92
C GLY A 68 -10.03 -30.88 -29.01
N HIS A 69 -9.87 -30.13 -27.91
CA HIS A 69 -9.30 -28.78 -27.92
C HIS A 69 -8.72 -28.45 -26.54
N SER A 70 -7.55 -28.96 -26.21
CA SER A 70 -6.84 -28.51 -25.02
C SER A 70 -6.19 -27.14 -25.30
N SER A 71 -6.91 -26.07 -25.04
CA SER A 71 -6.31 -24.78 -24.89
C SER A 71 -5.75 -24.70 -23.46
N GLY A 72 -4.53 -25.19 -23.24
CA GLY A 72 -3.90 -25.26 -21.92
C GLY A 72 -4.07 -23.94 -21.10
N THR A 73 -4.16 -24.10 -19.80
CA THR A 73 -4.28 -22.97 -18.86
C THR A 73 -2.90 -22.45 -18.50
N TRP A 74 -2.68 -21.17 -18.70
CA TRP A 74 -1.40 -20.50 -18.47
C TRP A 74 -1.44 -19.70 -17.15
N LEU A 75 -0.31 -19.73 -16.43
CA LEU A 75 -0.10 -18.94 -15.21
C LEU A 75 1.37 -18.54 -15.10
N ILE A 76 1.65 -17.57 -14.24
CA ILE A 76 3.02 -17.22 -13.87
C ILE A 76 3.69 -18.43 -13.23
N ALA A 77 4.93 -18.73 -13.61
CA ALA A 77 5.68 -19.86 -13.06
C ALA A 77 5.89 -19.70 -11.55
N PRO A 78 5.35 -20.61 -10.71
CA PRO A 78 5.42 -20.46 -9.26
C PRO A 78 6.81 -20.73 -8.68
N GLU A 79 7.68 -21.38 -9.48
CA GLU A 79 9.03 -21.83 -9.11
C GLU A 79 10.11 -20.72 -9.24
N GLY A 80 9.72 -19.53 -9.70
CA GLY A 80 10.63 -18.37 -9.74
C GLY A 80 11.02 -17.86 -8.34
N ASP A 81 11.76 -16.77 -8.30
CA ASP A 81 12.19 -16.13 -7.06
C ASP A 81 11.00 -15.76 -6.18
N TRP A 82 11.09 -16.12 -4.91
CA TRP A 82 10.11 -15.76 -3.89
C TRP A 82 10.45 -14.39 -3.30
N THR A 83 9.51 -13.81 -2.60
CA THR A 83 9.67 -12.50 -1.97
C THR A 83 9.21 -12.54 -0.53
N LEU A 84 10.06 -12.13 0.39
CA LEU A 84 9.65 -11.77 1.74
C LEU A 84 9.20 -10.31 1.73
N CYS A 85 7.92 -10.09 1.92
CA CYS A 85 7.29 -8.79 1.99
C CYS A 85 7.26 -8.32 3.45
N LEU A 86 7.82 -7.15 3.73
CA LEU A 86 7.88 -6.59 5.07
C LEU A 86 7.26 -5.20 5.11
N ASN A 87 6.46 -4.92 6.15
CA ASN A 87 6.09 -3.57 6.55
C ASN A 87 6.81 -3.24 7.85
N VAL A 88 7.63 -2.19 7.85
CA VAL A 88 8.65 -1.94 8.86
C VAL A 88 8.46 -0.59 9.53
N THR A 89 8.40 -0.63 10.85
CA THR A 89 8.46 0.55 11.73
C THR A 89 9.59 0.37 12.75
N PRO A 90 9.98 1.40 13.51
CA PRO A 90 11.00 1.24 14.57
C PRO A 90 10.62 0.26 15.66
N THR A 91 9.33 -0.07 15.80
CA THR A 91 8.79 -0.88 16.89
C THR A 91 8.12 -2.18 16.44
N SER A 92 8.00 -2.39 15.12
CA SER A 92 7.33 -3.60 14.60
C SER A 92 7.79 -3.95 13.20
N ILE A 93 7.73 -5.24 12.89
CA ILE A 93 7.84 -5.79 11.54
C ILE A 93 6.63 -6.68 11.31
N GLU A 94 5.89 -6.42 10.26
CA GLU A 94 4.87 -7.32 9.73
C GLU A 94 5.44 -8.01 8.51
N CYS A 95 5.25 -9.31 8.39
CA CYS A 95 5.85 -10.05 7.29
C CYS A 95 4.94 -11.13 6.71
N GLN A 96 5.07 -11.29 5.40
CA GLN A 96 4.43 -12.34 4.62
C GLN A 96 5.37 -12.79 3.49
N VAL A 97 5.63 -14.08 3.41
CA VAL A 97 6.34 -14.64 2.25
C VAL A 97 5.36 -14.88 1.11
N ALA A 98 5.79 -14.65 -0.11
CA ALA A 98 5.06 -14.95 -1.33
C ALA A 98 5.93 -15.68 -2.34
N ASN A 99 5.32 -16.56 -3.16
CA ASN A 99 5.98 -17.14 -4.32
C ASN A 99 6.05 -16.15 -5.51
N ALA A 100 6.61 -16.57 -6.62
CA ALA A 100 6.74 -15.74 -7.84
C ALA A 100 5.40 -15.21 -8.40
N CYS A 101 4.28 -15.88 -8.11
CA CYS A 101 2.93 -15.43 -8.47
C CYS A 101 2.34 -14.44 -7.47
N LEU A 102 3.08 -14.04 -6.45
CA LEU A 102 2.63 -13.28 -5.27
C LEU A 102 1.45 -13.94 -4.53
N SER A 103 1.42 -15.27 -4.55
CA SER A 103 0.54 -16.05 -3.67
C SER A 103 1.22 -16.27 -2.32
N PRO A 104 0.51 -16.04 -1.20
CA PRO A 104 1.10 -16.15 0.13
C PRO A 104 1.60 -17.57 0.42
N LYS A 105 2.70 -17.65 1.14
CA LYS A 105 3.34 -18.88 1.62
C LYS A 105 3.63 -18.74 3.12
N GLY A 106 3.26 -19.76 3.88
CA GLY A 106 3.30 -19.67 5.34
C GLY A 106 2.25 -18.72 5.90
N GLU A 107 2.36 -18.43 7.18
CA GLU A 107 1.44 -17.54 7.89
C GLU A 107 1.94 -16.09 7.87
N PHE A 108 1.00 -15.17 8.01
CA PHE A 108 1.31 -13.77 8.29
C PHE A 108 1.83 -13.65 9.72
N GLU A 109 2.92 -12.90 9.92
CA GLU A 109 3.52 -12.69 11.22
C GLU A 109 3.61 -11.21 11.57
N TYR A 110 3.36 -10.90 12.84
CA TYR A 110 3.61 -9.62 13.46
C TYR A 110 4.70 -9.78 14.52
N LEU A 111 5.79 -9.04 14.37
CA LEU A 111 6.92 -9.05 15.28
C LEU A 111 7.02 -7.71 15.98
N GLN A 112 6.91 -7.72 17.29
CA GLN A 112 7.27 -6.56 18.10
C GLN A 112 8.80 -6.50 18.19
N ILE A 113 9.38 -5.35 17.85
CA ILE A 113 10.81 -5.09 17.93
C ILE A 113 11.05 -3.81 18.73
N ASP A 114 12.29 -3.58 19.10
CA ASP A 114 12.78 -2.32 19.63
C ASP A 114 14.07 -1.96 18.89
N ALA A 115 13.98 -0.96 18.01
CA ALA A 115 15.10 -0.52 17.19
C ALA A 115 15.50 0.92 17.57
N PRO A 116 16.39 1.09 18.53
CA PRO A 116 16.84 2.42 18.95
C PRO A 116 17.80 3.09 17.94
N THR A 117 18.32 2.35 16.98
CA THR A 117 19.22 2.84 15.93
C THR A 117 18.91 2.24 14.56
N PRO A 118 19.33 2.87 13.46
CA PRO A 118 19.22 2.29 12.13
C PRO A 118 19.84 0.89 12.03
N GLN A 119 21.00 0.67 12.65
CA GLN A 119 21.68 -0.62 12.66
C GLN A 119 20.88 -1.70 13.37
N ALA A 120 20.22 -1.34 14.49
CA ALA A 120 19.33 -2.27 15.20
C ALA A 120 18.15 -2.67 14.29
N LEU A 121 17.52 -1.71 13.58
CA LEU A 121 16.45 -1.99 12.65
C LEU A 121 16.88 -2.92 11.52
N LEU A 122 18.02 -2.64 10.88
CA LEU A 122 18.57 -3.50 9.82
C LEU A 122 18.84 -4.91 10.35
N SER A 123 19.38 -5.03 11.57
CA SER A 123 19.63 -6.34 12.21
C SER A 123 18.34 -7.12 12.44
N GLU A 124 17.24 -6.48 12.84
CA GLU A 124 15.93 -7.17 12.98
C GLU A 124 15.37 -7.63 11.64
N ILE A 125 15.51 -6.81 10.57
CA ILE A 125 15.14 -7.20 9.20
C ILE A 125 15.95 -8.42 8.75
N GLU A 126 17.26 -8.42 8.98
CA GLU A 126 18.15 -9.55 8.65
C GLU A 126 17.75 -10.83 9.39
N LYS A 127 17.52 -10.75 10.71
CA LYS A 127 17.03 -11.88 11.51
C LYS A 127 15.73 -12.45 10.96
N CYS A 128 14.80 -11.57 10.59
CA CYS A 128 13.55 -11.95 9.96
C CYS A 128 13.80 -12.71 8.65
N TRP A 129 14.67 -12.17 7.78
CA TRP A 129 14.99 -12.81 6.50
C TRP A 129 15.69 -14.16 6.70
N HIS A 130 16.69 -14.25 7.55
CA HIS A 130 17.41 -15.51 7.83
C HIS A 130 16.49 -16.61 8.38
N ARG A 131 15.51 -16.24 9.23
CA ARG A 131 14.51 -17.16 9.75
C ARG A 131 13.66 -17.74 8.61
N HIS A 132 13.15 -16.92 7.72
CA HIS A 132 12.34 -17.37 6.60
C HIS A 132 13.17 -18.14 5.55
N ARG A 133 14.42 -17.73 5.32
CA ARG A 133 15.32 -18.45 4.41
C ARG A 133 15.60 -19.89 4.87
N LYS A 134 15.62 -20.13 6.17
CA LYS A 134 15.77 -21.50 6.75
C LYS A 134 14.54 -22.38 6.54
N LEU A 135 13.34 -21.79 6.48
CA LEU A 135 12.10 -22.55 6.24
C LEU A 135 12.01 -23.04 4.79
N TRP A 136 12.62 -22.34 3.83
CA TRP A 136 12.62 -22.70 2.41
C TRP A 136 14.04 -22.67 1.83
N PRO A 137 14.87 -23.68 2.21
CA PRO A 137 16.30 -23.71 1.84
C PRO A 137 16.56 -23.82 0.32
N ASP A 138 15.62 -24.36 -0.44
CA ASP A 138 15.74 -24.54 -1.90
C ASP A 138 15.21 -23.36 -2.71
N ARG A 139 14.81 -22.27 -2.06
CA ARG A 139 14.23 -21.08 -2.71
C ARG A 139 15.11 -19.86 -2.60
N THR A 140 15.27 -19.13 -3.69
CA THR A 140 15.78 -17.75 -3.61
C THR A 140 14.68 -16.86 -3.05
N ILE A 141 14.96 -16.14 -1.96
CA ILE A 141 14.01 -15.23 -1.32
C ILE A 141 14.60 -13.83 -1.35
N ASN A 142 14.02 -12.98 -2.18
CA ASN A 142 14.32 -11.54 -2.25
C ASN A 142 13.54 -10.78 -1.17
N LEU A 143 13.90 -9.52 -0.92
CA LEU A 143 13.21 -8.64 0.03
C LEU A 143 12.44 -7.54 -0.68
N ALA A 144 11.21 -7.30 -0.23
CA ALA A 144 10.45 -6.10 -0.54
C ALA A 144 10.03 -5.43 0.78
N LEU A 145 10.43 -4.17 0.96
CA LEU A 145 10.26 -3.43 2.21
C LEU A 145 9.33 -2.24 2.01
N ALA A 146 8.26 -2.18 2.79
CA ALA A 146 7.48 -0.98 3.01
C ALA A 146 8.00 -0.30 4.28
N ILE A 147 8.45 0.93 4.17
CA ILE A 147 8.99 1.70 5.30
C ILE A 147 8.08 2.89 5.56
N HIS A 148 7.73 3.06 6.83
CA HIS A 148 6.96 4.22 7.26
C HIS A 148 7.78 5.51 7.10
N GLY A 149 7.21 6.52 6.46
CA GLY A 149 7.86 7.80 6.20
C GLY A 149 8.22 8.03 4.73
N GLN A 150 9.20 8.88 4.46
CA GLN A 150 9.59 9.24 3.11
C GLN A 150 10.73 8.35 2.63
N VAL A 151 10.53 7.74 1.47
CA VAL A 151 11.49 6.82 0.84
C VAL A 151 11.78 7.29 -0.60
N ASP A 152 13.04 7.28 -0.99
CA ASP A 152 13.43 7.34 -2.39
C ASP A 152 13.41 5.90 -2.97
N PRO A 153 12.46 5.55 -3.83
CA PRO A 153 12.31 4.17 -4.32
C PRO A 153 13.39 3.76 -5.34
N VAL A 154 14.14 4.72 -5.89
CA VAL A 154 15.23 4.45 -6.85
C VAL A 154 16.49 4.01 -6.09
N THR A 155 16.90 4.80 -5.13
CA THR A 155 18.08 4.51 -4.31
C THR A 155 17.77 3.57 -3.14
N GLY A 156 16.52 3.46 -2.73
CA GLY A 156 16.09 2.70 -1.54
C GLY A 156 16.54 3.33 -0.23
N VAL A 157 16.70 4.65 -0.23
CA VAL A 157 17.06 5.44 0.96
C VAL A 157 15.79 5.83 1.71
N SER A 158 15.71 5.46 2.98
CA SER A 158 14.73 6.01 3.92
C SER A 158 15.19 7.40 4.34
N GLN A 159 14.52 8.44 3.83
CA GLN A 159 14.88 9.84 4.11
C GLN A 159 14.43 10.25 5.52
N THR A 160 13.25 9.81 5.91
CA THR A 160 12.69 10.03 7.25
C THR A 160 11.92 8.79 7.68
N MET A 161 11.95 8.50 8.96
CA MET A 161 11.11 7.44 9.56
C MET A 161 10.45 8.03 10.82
N PRO A 162 9.16 8.41 10.76
CA PRO A 162 8.42 8.86 11.93
C PRO A 162 8.50 7.84 13.07
N GLN A 163 8.53 8.32 14.33
CA GLN A 163 8.71 7.53 15.54
C GLN A 163 10.11 6.94 15.74
N ALA A 164 11.00 7.03 14.76
CA ALA A 164 12.38 6.60 14.97
C ALA A 164 13.11 7.60 15.89
N PRO A 165 13.99 7.11 16.77
CA PRO A 165 14.82 8.00 17.59
C PRO A 165 16.00 8.64 16.85
N TRP A 166 16.12 8.39 15.55
CA TRP A 166 17.13 8.99 14.65
C TRP A 166 16.47 9.86 13.57
N THR A 167 17.22 10.82 13.06
CA THR A 167 16.76 11.77 12.04
C THR A 167 17.58 11.70 10.74
N THR A 168 18.64 10.89 10.72
CA THR A 168 19.51 10.76 9.55
C THR A 168 18.92 9.81 8.51
N PRO A 169 19.07 10.08 7.21
CA PRO A 169 18.72 9.14 6.15
C PRO A 169 19.46 7.80 6.30
N VAL A 170 18.82 6.71 5.88
CA VAL A 170 19.37 5.34 5.96
C VAL A 170 19.33 4.69 4.59
N GLU A 171 20.47 4.23 4.10
CA GLU A 171 20.64 3.54 2.81
C GLU A 171 20.19 2.06 2.90
N VAL A 172 18.91 1.85 3.18
CA VAL A 172 18.34 0.54 3.55
C VAL A 172 18.61 -0.51 2.47
N LYS A 173 18.34 -0.17 1.19
CA LYS A 173 18.52 -1.08 0.07
C LYS A 173 19.97 -1.51 -0.06
N TYR A 174 20.88 -0.54 -0.14
CA TYR A 174 22.32 -0.82 -0.33
C TYR A 174 22.88 -1.70 0.79
N LEU A 175 22.61 -1.36 2.05
CA LEU A 175 23.11 -2.08 3.22
C LEU A 175 22.60 -3.51 3.31
N LEU A 176 21.33 -3.75 2.96
CA LEU A 176 20.75 -5.10 2.96
C LEU A 176 21.21 -5.92 1.75
N GLU A 177 21.33 -5.33 0.55
CA GLU A 177 21.84 -6.01 -0.64
C GLU A 177 23.31 -6.44 -0.44
N GLU A 178 24.17 -5.55 0.09
CA GLU A 178 25.55 -5.86 0.40
C GLU A 178 25.68 -7.03 1.39
N LYS A 179 24.86 -7.02 2.43
CA LYS A 179 24.98 -7.98 3.53
C LYS A 179 24.35 -9.34 3.23
N LEU A 180 23.24 -9.37 2.50
CA LEU A 180 22.47 -10.59 2.26
C LEU A 180 22.74 -11.21 0.89
N GLY A 181 23.33 -10.48 -0.05
CA GLY A 181 23.61 -10.96 -1.41
C GLY A 181 22.33 -11.26 -2.22
N ILE A 182 21.23 -10.54 -1.96
CA ILE A 182 19.93 -10.72 -2.60
C ILE A 182 19.44 -9.39 -3.18
N ARG A 183 18.40 -9.43 -3.97
CA ARG A 183 17.72 -8.21 -4.46
C ARG A 183 16.82 -7.64 -3.38
N VAL A 184 16.87 -6.33 -3.20
CA VAL A 184 16.05 -5.59 -2.24
C VAL A 184 15.31 -4.46 -2.96
N MET A 185 14.00 -4.37 -2.75
CA MET A 185 13.18 -3.23 -3.16
C MET A 185 12.59 -2.55 -1.94
N VAL A 186 12.59 -1.23 -1.95
CA VAL A 186 12.12 -0.41 -0.82
C VAL A 186 11.20 0.67 -1.34
N ASP A 187 10.06 0.86 -0.67
CA ASP A 187 9.15 1.98 -0.94
C ASP A 187 8.40 2.35 0.35
N ASN A 188 7.51 3.32 0.26
CA ASN A 188 6.70 3.78 1.37
C ASN A 188 5.52 2.83 1.68
N ASP A 189 5.06 2.82 2.92
CA ASP A 189 3.92 2.00 3.39
C ASP A 189 2.58 2.34 2.70
N CYS A 190 2.35 3.59 2.32
CA CYS A 190 1.15 3.94 1.54
C CYS A 190 1.24 3.46 0.09
N VAL A 191 2.44 3.38 -0.49
CA VAL A 191 2.66 2.73 -1.79
C VAL A 191 2.38 1.23 -1.71
N MET A 192 2.76 0.57 -0.62
CA MET A 192 2.38 -0.82 -0.36
C MET A 192 0.86 -1.03 -0.42
N LEU A 193 0.09 -0.16 0.25
CA LEU A 193 -1.38 -0.21 0.24
C LEU A 193 -1.94 0.02 -1.16
N ALA A 194 -1.41 1.00 -1.89
CA ALA A 194 -1.86 1.29 -3.25
C ALA A 194 -1.55 0.15 -4.23
N LEU A 195 -0.40 -0.51 -4.10
CA LEU A 195 -0.07 -1.69 -4.88
C LEU A 195 -0.97 -2.88 -4.51
N ALA A 196 -1.27 -3.05 -3.22
CA ALA A 196 -2.20 -4.09 -2.77
C ALA A 196 -3.59 -3.89 -3.39
N GLU A 197 -4.15 -2.69 -3.34
CA GLU A 197 -5.43 -2.36 -3.99
C GLU A 197 -5.38 -2.58 -5.50
N LYS A 198 -4.35 -2.08 -6.17
CA LYS A 198 -4.19 -2.20 -7.62
C LYS A 198 -4.20 -3.66 -8.10
N TRP A 199 -3.52 -4.55 -7.38
CA TRP A 199 -3.23 -5.90 -7.84
C TRP A 199 -4.11 -7.00 -7.23
N GLN A 200 -4.65 -6.79 -6.04
CA GLN A 200 -5.43 -7.81 -5.32
C GLN A 200 -6.92 -7.51 -5.27
N ASN A 201 -7.28 -6.24 -5.34
CA ASN A 201 -8.68 -5.86 -5.49
C ASN A 201 -9.06 -5.92 -6.97
N ASN A 202 -10.15 -6.62 -7.31
CA ASN A 202 -10.69 -6.69 -8.68
C ASN A 202 -11.31 -5.35 -9.14
N SER A 203 -10.92 -4.24 -8.52
CA SER A 203 -11.41 -2.94 -8.95
C SER A 203 -10.89 -2.64 -10.35
N GLN A 204 -11.80 -2.27 -11.25
CA GLN A 204 -11.47 -1.82 -12.61
C GLN A 204 -11.12 -0.32 -12.65
N GLU A 205 -10.96 0.29 -11.47
CA GLU A 205 -10.69 1.72 -11.37
C GLU A 205 -9.23 2.00 -11.74
N ARG A 206 -9.05 2.85 -12.75
CA ARG A 206 -7.73 3.25 -13.24
C ARG A 206 -7.07 4.30 -12.36
N ASP A 207 -7.92 5.10 -11.69
CA ASP A 207 -7.52 6.20 -10.84
C ASP A 207 -8.16 6.04 -9.46
N PHE A 208 -7.34 5.95 -8.44
CA PHE A 208 -7.80 5.86 -7.05
C PHE A 208 -6.74 6.39 -6.07
N CYS A 209 -7.16 6.63 -4.85
CA CYS A 209 -6.30 7.02 -3.74
C CYS A 209 -6.46 6.06 -2.57
N VAL A 210 -5.37 5.69 -1.93
CA VAL A 210 -5.38 5.07 -0.61
C VAL A 210 -4.89 6.09 0.42
N ILE A 211 -5.53 6.10 1.58
CA ILE A 211 -5.15 6.96 2.71
C ILE A 211 -5.00 6.08 3.93
N ASN A 212 -3.83 6.11 4.54
CA ASN A 212 -3.54 5.43 5.79
C ASN A 212 -3.70 6.42 6.94
N VAL A 213 -4.75 6.25 7.77
CA VAL A 213 -4.99 7.07 8.96
C VAL A 213 -4.66 6.25 10.19
N ASP A 214 -3.44 6.40 10.65
CA ASP A 214 -2.87 5.63 11.75
C ASP A 214 -2.12 6.55 12.74
N TYR A 215 -0.95 6.16 13.19
CA TYR A 215 -0.08 7.00 14.03
C TYR A 215 0.16 8.36 13.38
N GLY A 216 0.52 8.38 12.09
CA GLY A 216 0.51 9.52 11.19
C GLY A 216 -0.58 9.39 10.13
N ILE A 217 -0.57 10.29 9.15
CA ILE A 217 -1.49 10.25 8.00
C ILE A 217 -0.69 10.38 6.71
N GLY A 218 -0.76 9.33 5.90
CA GLY A 218 -0.15 9.29 4.58
C GLY A 218 -1.15 8.89 3.50
N SER A 219 -0.78 9.10 2.24
CA SER A 219 -1.57 8.61 1.11
C SER A 219 -0.69 8.19 -0.06
N SER A 220 -1.28 7.45 -0.99
CA SER A 220 -0.67 7.15 -2.28
C SER A 220 -1.72 7.22 -3.36
N PHE A 221 -1.35 7.76 -4.52
CA PHE A 221 -2.24 7.98 -5.66
C PHE A 221 -1.87 7.02 -6.79
N VAL A 222 -2.88 6.39 -7.35
CA VAL A 222 -2.78 5.67 -8.61
C VAL A 222 -3.49 6.51 -9.68
N ILE A 223 -2.78 6.86 -10.74
CA ILE A 223 -3.28 7.66 -11.86
C ILE A 223 -2.92 6.92 -13.15
N ASN A 224 -3.91 6.65 -13.99
CA ASN A 224 -3.74 5.81 -15.19
C ASN A 224 -3.06 4.46 -14.89
N GLU A 225 -3.51 3.82 -13.82
CA GLU A 225 -2.97 2.52 -13.34
C GLU A 225 -1.50 2.57 -12.89
N GLN A 226 -0.93 3.75 -12.70
CA GLN A 226 0.46 3.95 -12.28
C GLN A 226 0.52 4.64 -10.91
N ILE A 227 1.41 4.17 -10.04
CA ILE A 227 1.70 4.90 -8.79
C ILE A 227 2.29 6.27 -9.15
N TYR A 228 1.59 7.32 -8.73
CA TYR A 228 2.07 8.69 -8.90
C TYR A 228 2.98 9.08 -7.74
N ARG A 229 4.26 9.28 -8.01
CA ARG A 229 5.27 9.58 -7.00
C ARG A 229 5.67 11.05 -6.92
N GLY A 230 5.29 11.85 -7.94
CA GLY A 230 5.83 13.20 -8.11
C GLY A 230 7.31 13.19 -8.56
N SER A 231 7.85 14.37 -8.83
CA SER A 231 9.22 14.51 -9.36
C SER A 231 10.32 14.22 -8.31
N LEU A 232 10.01 14.37 -7.02
CA LEU A 232 10.94 14.16 -5.91
C LEU A 232 10.48 13.02 -4.97
N TYR A 233 9.63 12.11 -5.46
CA TYR A 233 9.09 10.99 -4.71
C TYR A 233 8.33 11.38 -3.42
N GLY A 234 7.90 12.65 -3.32
CA GLY A 234 7.21 13.21 -2.17
C GLY A 234 5.69 13.32 -2.33
N SER A 235 5.10 12.67 -3.36
CA SER A 235 3.64 12.63 -3.52
C SER A 235 2.97 11.88 -2.38
N GLY A 236 1.74 12.26 -2.03
CA GLY A 236 0.96 11.55 -1.02
C GLY A 236 1.10 12.10 0.41
N GLN A 237 1.75 13.25 0.61
CA GLN A 237 1.92 13.87 1.93
C GLN A 237 0.64 14.60 2.40
N ILE A 238 -0.53 13.94 2.28
CA ILE A 238 -1.84 14.54 2.64
C ILE A 238 -1.91 14.94 4.11
N GLY A 239 -1.23 14.21 5.00
CA GLY A 239 -1.14 14.52 6.43
C GLY A 239 -0.52 15.88 6.73
N HIS A 240 0.24 16.45 5.80
CA HIS A 240 0.86 17.77 5.93
C HIS A 240 0.11 18.88 5.21
N THR A 241 -1.08 18.60 4.67
CA THR A 241 -1.98 19.68 4.22
C THR A 241 -2.50 20.48 5.41
N ILE A 242 -2.55 21.81 5.26
CA ILE A 242 -2.96 22.71 6.35
C ILE A 242 -4.49 22.73 6.41
N VAL A 243 -5.07 22.26 7.50
CA VAL A 243 -6.51 22.27 7.77
C VAL A 243 -6.91 23.30 8.84
N ASN A 244 -5.96 23.79 9.61
CA ASN A 244 -6.15 24.83 10.62
C ASN A 244 -4.90 25.72 10.68
N PRO A 245 -4.83 26.86 9.98
CA PRO A 245 -3.65 27.72 9.97
C PRO A 245 -3.17 28.19 11.34
N ASP A 246 -4.10 28.33 12.29
CA ASP A 246 -3.82 28.74 13.68
C ASP A 246 -3.61 27.53 14.60
N GLY A 247 -3.42 26.33 14.03
CA GLY A 247 -3.24 25.08 14.77
C GLY A 247 -1.86 24.93 15.39
N VAL A 248 -1.64 23.76 16.00
CA VAL A 248 -0.36 23.44 16.64
C VAL A 248 0.74 23.16 15.60
N VAL A 249 1.99 23.33 16.04
CA VAL A 249 3.16 22.97 15.22
C VAL A 249 3.19 21.47 14.91
N CYS A 250 3.46 21.13 13.67
CA CYS A 250 3.69 19.77 13.17
C CYS A 250 5.20 19.46 13.16
N ASP A 251 5.54 18.19 13.26
CA ASP A 251 6.95 17.74 13.17
C ASP A 251 7.61 18.12 11.83
N CYS A 252 6.83 18.40 10.78
CA CYS A 252 7.34 18.95 9.52
C CYS A 252 7.73 20.45 9.58
N GLY A 253 7.56 21.11 10.72
CA GLY A 253 7.85 22.51 10.96
C GLY A 253 6.75 23.50 10.58
N ARG A 254 5.63 23.03 10.00
CA ARG A 254 4.45 23.85 9.67
C ARG A 254 3.42 23.82 10.80
N TYR A 255 2.47 24.74 10.78
CA TYR A 255 1.35 24.80 11.71
C TYR A 255 0.07 24.25 11.08
N GLY A 256 -0.74 23.57 11.91
CA GLY A 256 -2.10 23.16 11.56
C GLY A 256 -2.22 22.11 10.48
N CYS A 257 -1.22 21.26 10.30
CA CYS A 257 -1.29 20.11 9.41
C CYS A 257 -2.43 19.15 9.81
N LEU A 258 -3.04 18.47 8.85
CA LEU A 258 -4.07 17.47 9.06
C LEU A 258 -3.65 16.43 10.12
N GLU A 259 -2.41 15.98 10.06
CA GLU A 259 -1.84 15.00 10.98
C GLU A 259 -1.91 15.46 12.45
N THR A 260 -1.74 16.76 12.72
CA THR A 260 -1.80 17.31 14.09
C THR A 260 -3.22 17.35 14.67
N VAL A 261 -4.24 17.09 13.84
CA VAL A 261 -5.66 17.10 14.25
C VAL A 261 -6.25 15.69 14.21
N ALA A 262 -5.92 14.92 13.18
CA ALA A 262 -6.68 13.73 12.81
C ALA A 262 -5.93 12.41 13.00
N SER A 263 -4.61 12.41 13.23
CA SER A 263 -3.85 11.20 13.46
C SER A 263 -4.10 10.59 14.85
N LEU A 264 -3.87 9.28 14.99
CA LEU A 264 -3.93 8.63 16.31
C LEU A 264 -2.90 9.17 17.29
N SER A 265 -1.74 9.64 16.83
CA SER A 265 -0.77 10.30 17.68
C SER A 265 -1.32 11.62 18.25
N ALA A 266 -1.98 12.41 17.41
CA ALA A 266 -2.63 13.66 17.84
C ALA A 266 -3.76 13.40 18.85
N LEU A 267 -4.64 12.44 18.55
CA LEU A 267 -5.74 12.05 19.45
C LEU A 267 -5.21 11.51 20.78
N LYS A 268 -4.15 10.69 20.77
CA LYS A 268 -3.50 10.22 22.00
C LYS A 268 -2.87 11.36 22.81
N LYS A 269 -2.24 12.33 22.14
CA LYS A 269 -1.67 13.50 22.80
C LYS A 269 -2.76 14.33 23.49
N GLN A 270 -3.88 14.58 22.82
CA GLN A 270 -5.04 15.26 23.40
C GLN A 270 -5.62 14.50 24.60
N ALA A 271 -5.79 13.17 24.45
CA ALA A 271 -6.29 12.30 25.52
C ALA A 271 -5.39 12.31 26.75
N ARG A 272 -4.07 12.26 26.58
CA ARG A 272 -3.10 12.37 27.69
C ARG A 272 -3.22 13.67 28.44
N VAL A 273 -3.34 14.80 27.74
CA VAL A 273 -3.50 16.11 28.36
C VAL A 273 -4.80 16.17 29.14
N TRP A 274 -5.89 15.68 28.56
CA TRP A 274 -7.18 15.66 29.23
C TRP A 274 -7.18 14.75 30.48
N LEU A 275 -6.65 13.53 30.39
CA LEU A 275 -6.55 12.58 31.51
C LEU A 275 -5.75 13.17 32.69
N LYS A 276 -4.66 13.90 32.41
CA LYS A 276 -3.86 14.59 33.44
C LYS A 276 -4.63 15.71 34.17
N SER A 277 -5.65 16.27 33.54
CA SER A 277 -6.50 17.33 34.15
C SER A 277 -7.66 16.78 34.96
N GLN A 278 -7.93 15.45 34.89
CA GLN A 278 -9.03 14.81 35.62
C GLN A 278 -8.59 14.44 37.05
N PRO A 279 -9.52 14.42 38.03
CA PRO A 279 -9.24 13.86 39.34
C PRO A 279 -8.91 12.36 39.23
N VAL A 280 -8.08 11.82 40.11
CA VAL A 280 -7.37 10.52 40.13
C VAL A 280 -8.25 9.26 39.92
N ASN A 281 -9.53 9.38 39.63
CA ASN A 281 -10.46 8.25 39.51
C ASN A 281 -10.62 7.64 38.10
N THR A 282 -9.75 8.01 37.12
CA THR A 282 -9.79 7.38 35.81
C THR A 282 -8.93 6.10 35.82
N GLN A 283 -9.50 4.98 35.36
CA GLN A 283 -8.78 3.68 35.25
C GLN A 283 -7.67 3.73 34.17
N LEU A 284 -7.53 4.83 33.43
CA LEU A 284 -6.57 4.98 32.34
C LEU A 284 -5.35 5.77 32.82
N ASP A 285 -4.16 5.17 32.72
CA ASP A 285 -2.89 5.83 32.95
C ASP A 285 -2.52 6.69 31.72
N PRO A 286 -2.41 8.03 31.86
CA PRO A 286 -2.06 8.90 30.74
C PRO A 286 -0.74 8.54 30.05
N GLU A 287 0.25 8.07 30.80
CA GLU A 287 1.58 7.75 30.25
C GLU A 287 1.58 6.41 29.48
N LYS A 288 0.69 5.49 29.84
CA LYS A 288 0.56 4.16 29.23
C LYS A 288 -0.61 4.04 28.27
N LEU A 289 -1.27 5.15 27.92
CA LEU A 289 -2.44 5.13 27.04
C LEU A 289 -2.11 4.51 25.68
N THR A 290 -2.78 3.40 25.36
CA THR A 290 -2.66 2.68 24.09
C THR A 290 -3.68 3.14 23.07
N THR A 291 -3.43 2.87 21.78
CA THR A 291 -4.42 3.11 20.72
C THR A 291 -5.68 2.26 20.91
N ALA A 292 -5.53 1.01 21.39
CA ALA A 292 -6.67 0.14 21.66
C ALA A 292 -7.60 0.71 22.73
N GLN A 293 -7.04 1.28 23.81
CA GLN A 293 -7.82 1.94 24.87
C GLN A 293 -8.55 3.19 24.35
N LEU A 294 -7.92 3.97 23.45
CA LEU A 294 -8.55 5.12 22.83
C LEU A 294 -9.76 4.70 21.96
N ILE A 295 -9.58 3.67 21.14
CA ILE A 295 -10.65 3.12 20.30
C ILE A 295 -11.77 2.52 21.17
N ALA A 296 -11.42 1.78 22.23
CA ALA A 296 -12.40 1.23 23.16
C ALA A 296 -13.23 2.32 23.88
N ALA A 297 -12.60 3.42 24.29
CA ALA A 297 -13.29 4.55 24.86
C ALA A 297 -14.31 5.18 23.89
N TRP A 298 -13.95 5.30 22.63
CA TRP A 298 -14.89 5.74 21.58
C TRP A 298 -16.03 4.75 21.40
N GLN A 299 -15.74 3.47 21.29
CA GLN A 299 -16.77 2.42 21.10
C GLN A 299 -17.72 2.28 22.29
N SER A 300 -17.26 2.58 23.50
CA SER A 300 -18.11 2.64 24.70
C SER A 300 -18.89 3.95 24.85
N GLY A 301 -18.73 4.90 23.94
CA GLY A 301 -19.46 6.17 23.94
C GLY A 301 -18.98 7.19 24.98
N GLU A 302 -17.73 7.12 25.37
CA GLU A 302 -17.13 8.08 26.30
C GLU A 302 -17.21 9.53 25.78
N PRO A 303 -17.86 10.47 26.47
CA PRO A 303 -18.12 11.81 25.92
C PRO A 303 -16.85 12.60 25.61
N TRP A 304 -15.78 12.38 26.36
CA TRP A 304 -14.54 13.15 26.23
C TRP A 304 -13.82 12.93 24.89
N ILE A 305 -13.96 11.76 24.28
CA ILE A 305 -13.31 11.46 23.00
C ILE A 305 -14.16 11.85 21.79
N THR A 306 -15.48 11.93 21.95
CA THR A 306 -16.42 12.12 20.84
C THR A 306 -16.09 13.34 20.00
N SER A 307 -15.90 14.49 20.63
CA SER A 307 -15.59 15.75 19.94
C SER A 307 -14.24 15.72 19.18
N TRP A 308 -13.30 14.91 19.62
CA TRP A 308 -11.99 14.80 18.95
C TRP A 308 -12.06 13.88 17.74
N VAL A 309 -12.78 12.77 17.84
CA VAL A 309 -13.01 11.85 16.72
C VAL A 309 -13.83 12.55 15.63
N ASP A 310 -14.88 13.29 15.99
CA ASP A 310 -15.66 14.09 15.03
C ASP A 310 -14.80 15.19 14.37
N ARG A 311 -13.96 15.86 15.14
CA ARG A 311 -13.02 16.86 14.60
C ARG A 311 -12.03 16.22 13.64
N SER A 312 -11.51 15.03 13.97
CA SER A 312 -10.61 14.30 13.09
C SER A 312 -11.28 13.96 11.78
N ALA A 313 -12.51 13.45 11.81
CA ALA A 313 -13.29 13.12 10.62
C ALA A 313 -13.58 14.36 9.74
N ASN A 314 -13.98 15.48 10.37
CA ASN A 314 -14.20 16.74 9.66
C ASN A 314 -12.91 17.27 9.00
N ALA A 315 -11.78 17.20 9.69
CA ALA A 315 -10.49 17.64 9.15
C ALA A 315 -10.05 16.77 7.95
N ILE A 316 -10.24 15.45 8.03
CA ILE A 316 -9.97 14.55 6.90
C ILE A 316 -10.89 14.90 5.72
N GLY A 317 -12.21 15.06 5.96
CA GLY A 317 -13.16 15.42 4.92
C GLY A 317 -12.81 16.75 4.24
N LEU A 318 -12.38 17.78 5.00
CA LEU A 318 -11.91 19.05 4.46
C LEU A 318 -10.66 18.86 3.58
N SER A 319 -9.70 18.06 4.03
CA SER A 319 -8.50 17.77 3.24
C SER A 319 -8.85 17.02 1.94
N LEU A 320 -9.78 16.07 2.01
CA LEU A 320 -10.27 15.35 0.85
C LEU A 320 -11.03 16.23 -0.13
N TYR A 321 -11.84 17.16 0.36
CA TYR A 321 -12.49 18.18 -0.48
C TYR A 321 -11.45 18.97 -1.29
N ASN A 322 -10.40 19.47 -0.64
CA ASN A 322 -9.32 20.19 -1.33
C ASN A 322 -8.60 19.30 -2.34
N PHE A 323 -8.31 18.05 -1.98
CA PHE A 323 -7.69 17.06 -2.86
C PHE A 323 -8.54 16.77 -4.11
N LEU A 324 -9.85 16.59 -3.97
CA LEU A 324 -10.76 16.33 -5.06
C LEU A 324 -10.83 17.51 -6.03
N ASN A 325 -10.80 18.75 -5.52
CA ASN A 325 -10.76 19.95 -6.38
C ASN A 325 -9.44 20.09 -7.16
N ILE A 326 -8.36 19.46 -6.72
CA ILE A 326 -7.04 19.54 -7.38
C ILE A 326 -6.84 18.38 -8.36
N LEU A 327 -7.09 17.14 -7.91
CA LEU A 327 -6.76 15.93 -8.67
C LEU A 327 -7.98 15.20 -9.25
N ASN A 328 -9.18 15.44 -8.71
CA ASN A 328 -10.44 14.83 -9.14
C ASN A 328 -10.39 13.28 -9.19
N ILE A 329 -9.70 12.65 -8.22
CA ILE A 329 -9.66 11.20 -8.06
C ILE A 329 -10.79 10.78 -7.14
N ASN A 330 -11.87 10.21 -7.71
CA ASN A 330 -13.14 10.00 -7.04
C ASN A 330 -13.31 8.61 -6.39
N GLN A 331 -12.26 7.80 -6.34
CA GLN A 331 -12.25 6.52 -5.63
C GLN A 331 -11.20 6.59 -4.51
N ILE A 332 -11.64 6.53 -3.25
CA ILE A 332 -10.78 6.72 -2.08
C ILE A 332 -10.98 5.59 -1.09
N TRP A 333 -9.90 4.90 -0.74
CA TRP A 333 -9.90 3.83 0.25
C TRP A 333 -9.15 4.25 1.53
N LEU A 334 -9.83 4.15 2.66
CA LEU A 334 -9.26 4.46 3.97
C LEU A 334 -8.73 3.18 4.61
N TYR A 335 -7.52 3.26 5.10
CA TYR A 335 -6.81 2.23 5.85
C TYR A 335 -6.29 2.78 7.17
N GLY A 336 -5.69 1.93 7.98
CA GLY A 336 -5.14 2.28 9.28
C GLY A 336 -6.09 1.98 10.43
N ARG A 337 -5.54 2.02 11.65
CA ARG A 337 -6.28 1.68 12.87
C ARG A 337 -7.43 2.64 13.17
N SER A 338 -7.39 3.89 12.65
CA SER A 338 -8.49 4.85 12.81
C SER A 338 -9.80 4.38 12.14
N CYS A 339 -9.75 3.44 11.19
CA CYS A 339 -10.95 2.82 10.62
C CYS A 339 -11.82 2.11 11.69
N ALA A 340 -11.23 1.73 12.82
CA ALA A 340 -11.96 1.16 13.95
C ALA A 340 -12.92 2.15 14.66
N PHE A 341 -12.87 3.45 14.33
CA PHE A 341 -13.90 4.42 14.72
C PHE A 341 -15.23 4.17 13.99
N GLY A 342 -15.24 3.39 12.91
CA GLY A 342 -16.44 2.84 12.28
C GLY A 342 -17.22 3.81 11.42
N GLU A 343 -18.48 3.40 11.13
CA GLU A 343 -19.33 4.08 10.14
C GLU A 343 -19.65 5.55 10.47
N HIS A 344 -19.81 5.90 11.75
CA HIS A 344 -20.07 7.28 12.12
C HIS A 344 -18.94 8.21 11.68
N TRP A 345 -17.68 7.79 11.91
CA TRP A 345 -16.50 8.50 11.51
C TRP A 345 -16.39 8.59 9.98
N LEU A 346 -16.61 7.48 9.27
CA LEU A 346 -16.62 7.44 7.81
C LEU A 346 -17.69 8.36 7.21
N ASN A 347 -18.93 8.28 7.73
CA ASN A 347 -20.05 9.10 7.25
C ASN A 347 -19.81 10.60 7.51
N THR A 348 -19.11 10.94 8.58
CA THR A 348 -18.73 12.33 8.85
C THR A 348 -17.69 12.83 7.85
N ILE A 349 -16.70 11.99 7.47
CA ILE A 349 -15.76 12.29 6.39
C ILE A 349 -16.50 12.51 5.07
N ILE A 350 -17.37 11.56 4.68
CA ILE A 350 -18.13 11.63 3.43
C ILE A 350 -19.00 12.89 3.37
N ARG A 351 -19.73 13.20 4.44
CA ARG A 351 -20.56 14.40 4.52
C ARG A 351 -19.76 15.69 4.35
N GLN A 352 -18.58 15.78 4.96
CA GLN A 352 -17.71 16.94 4.85
C GLN A 352 -17.07 17.06 3.46
N THR A 353 -16.86 15.94 2.77
CA THR A 353 -16.30 15.88 1.42
C THR A 353 -17.39 16.08 0.35
N GLY A 354 -18.64 15.74 0.66
CA GLY A 354 -19.76 15.56 -0.30
C GLY A 354 -20.29 16.85 -0.93
N PHE A 355 -19.73 18.01 -0.60
CA PHE A 355 -20.04 19.23 -1.32
C PHE A 355 -18.99 19.45 -2.43
N ASN A 356 -19.15 18.71 -3.54
CA ASN A 356 -18.44 19.01 -4.76
C ASN A 356 -19.31 20.02 -5.56
N PRO A 357 -18.85 21.27 -5.81
CA PRO A 357 -19.60 22.25 -6.59
C PRO A 357 -19.86 21.82 -8.02
N PHE A 358 -19.20 20.76 -8.48
CA PHE A 358 -19.36 20.14 -9.81
C PHE A 358 -20.31 18.94 -9.80
N ASP A 359 -20.70 18.40 -8.64
CA ASP A 359 -21.78 17.44 -8.50
C ASP A 359 -23.12 18.18 -8.64
N ARG A 360 -23.47 18.55 -9.86
CA ARG A 360 -24.80 19.07 -10.12
C ARG A 360 -25.79 17.90 -10.10
N ASP A 361 -26.92 18.09 -9.45
CA ASP A 361 -28.06 17.15 -9.32
C ASP A 361 -28.74 16.82 -10.67
N GLU A 362 -28.00 16.50 -11.71
CA GLU A 362 -28.53 16.14 -13.00
C GLU A 362 -28.40 14.62 -13.26
N GLY A 363 -29.17 13.84 -12.50
CA GLY A 363 -29.49 12.45 -12.84
C GLY A 363 -28.52 11.39 -12.27
N PRO A 364 -28.93 10.10 -12.32
CA PRO A 364 -28.22 8.98 -11.69
C PRO A 364 -26.89 8.58 -12.38
N SER A 365 -26.37 9.35 -13.30
CA SER A 365 -25.15 9.05 -14.08
C SER A 365 -23.92 9.82 -13.65
N VAL A 366 -23.99 10.76 -12.69
CA VAL A 366 -22.80 11.40 -12.14
C VAL A 366 -22.14 10.41 -11.20
N LYS A 367 -20.93 9.99 -11.53
CA LYS A 367 -20.12 9.10 -10.69
C LYS A 367 -19.82 9.82 -9.38
N ALA A 368 -20.64 9.58 -8.39
CA ALA A 368 -20.44 10.10 -7.04
C ALA A 368 -19.06 9.68 -6.53
N THR A 369 -18.38 10.56 -5.83
CA THR A 369 -17.14 10.23 -5.13
C THR A 369 -17.40 9.07 -4.18
N LYS A 370 -16.64 8.00 -4.33
CA LYS A 370 -16.72 6.82 -3.48
C LYS A 370 -15.60 6.87 -2.45
N ILE A 371 -15.97 7.01 -1.19
CA ILE A 371 -15.07 6.94 -0.05
C ILE A 371 -15.50 5.75 0.80
N GLY A 372 -14.58 4.86 1.11
CA GLY A 372 -14.89 3.67 1.91
C GLY A 372 -13.68 3.12 2.64
N PHE A 373 -13.93 2.17 3.53
CA PHE A 373 -12.85 1.41 4.15
C PHE A 373 -12.27 0.42 3.15
N GLY A 374 -10.92 0.32 3.10
CA GLY A 374 -10.26 -0.73 2.38
C GLY A 374 -10.62 -2.11 2.95
N GLN A 375 -10.79 -3.09 2.06
CA GLN A 375 -11.28 -4.43 2.43
C GLN A 375 -10.18 -5.48 2.53
N LEU A 376 -8.93 -5.12 2.19
CA LEU A 376 -7.81 -6.05 2.22
C LEU A 376 -7.41 -6.39 3.66
N SER A 377 -7.24 -7.67 3.94
CA SER A 377 -6.67 -8.15 5.20
C SER A 377 -5.23 -7.65 5.38
N ARG A 378 -4.72 -7.67 6.61
CA ARG A 378 -3.36 -7.18 6.88
C ARG A 378 -2.29 -7.93 6.08
N ALA A 379 -2.42 -9.24 5.96
CA ALA A 379 -1.53 -10.05 5.12
C ALA A 379 -1.56 -9.62 3.64
N GLN A 380 -2.75 -9.35 3.11
CA GLN A 380 -2.90 -8.86 1.74
C GLN A 380 -2.30 -7.46 1.55
N GLN A 381 -2.43 -6.58 2.54
CA GLN A 381 -1.80 -5.26 2.52
C GLN A 381 -0.28 -5.38 2.42
N VAL A 382 0.33 -6.22 3.28
CA VAL A 382 1.80 -6.42 3.31
C VAL A 382 2.30 -7.08 2.03
N LEU A 383 1.55 -8.00 1.43
CA LEU A 383 1.87 -8.56 0.11
C LEU A 383 1.95 -7.49 -0.99
N GLY A 384 1.27 -6.35 -0.82
CA GLY A 384 1.28 -5.24 -1.76
C GLY A 384 2.68 -4.78 -2.14
N ILE A 385 3.63 -4.74 -1.17
CA ILE A 385 4.99 -4.29 -1.47
C ILE A 385 5.74 -5.24 -2.42
N GLY A 386 5.41 -6.52 -2.43
CA GLY A 386 5.99 -7.50 -3.34
C GLY A 386 5.71 -7.20 -4.82
N TYR A 387 4.62 -6.48 -5.11
CA TYR A 387 4.30 -6.07 -6.49
C TYR A 387 5.29 -5.04 -7.05
N LEU A 388 6.19 -4.46 -6.25
CA LEU A 388 7.31 -3.68 -6.78
C LEU A 388 8.15 -4.50 -7.77
N TYR A 389 8.36 -5.79 -7.51
CA TYR A 389 9.07 -6.68 -8.43
C TYR A 389 8.29 -6.89 -9.73
N VAL A 390 6.97 -7.03 -9.66
CA VAL A 390 6.10 -7.15 -10.83
C VAL A 390 6.13 -5.87 -11.65
N GLU A 391 5.93 -4.72 -11.02
CA GLU A 391 6.00 -3.40 -11.69
C GLU A 391 7.36 -3.17 -12.36
N ALA A 392 8.47 -3.55 -11.70
CA ALA A 392 9.80 -3.44 -12.28
C ALA A 392 9.98 -4.37 -13.47
N GLN A 393 9.49 -5.61 -13.40
CA GLN A 393 9.53 -6.55 -14.51
C GLN A 393 8.75 -6.05 -15.73
N LEU A 394 7.55 -5.48 -15.51
CA LEU A 394 6.71 -4.94 -16.59
C LEU A 394 7.29 -3.68 -17.25
N ARG A 395 8.22 -2.99 -16.58
CA ARG A 395 8.92 -1.82 -17.14
C ARG A 395 10.22 -2.15 -17.86
N GLN A 396 10.88 -3.24 -17.49
CA GLN A 396 12.21 -3.64 -17.99
C GLN A 396 12.15 -4.59 -19.20
N ILE A 397 10.98 -5.13 -19.47
CA ILE A 397 10.78 -6.05 -20.59
C ILE A 397 10.76 -5.32 -21.94
#